data_d5bba90dd6ed62ed66251afcb87f45e9
#
_entry.id   d5bba90dd6ed62ed66251afcb87f45e9
#
_cell.length_a   1.000
_cell.length_b   1.000
_cell.length_c   1.000
_cell.angle_alpha   90.00
_cell.angle_beta   90.00
_cell.angle_gamma   90.00
#
_symmetry.space_group_name_H-M   'P 1'
#
loop_
_entity.id
_entity.type
_entity.pdbx_description
1 polymer ?
#
loop_
_entity_poly.entity_id
_entity_poly.type
_entity_poly.pdbx_seq_one_letter_code
_entity_poly.pdbx_strand_id
1 'polypeptide(L)'
;MSSIDNKTSMQFLYGDRELWMGVNDLLTAEVEVIVNPANSELRHSGGLAAKILAAAGDELASQSVQLIREYQSIESGMAVYTTAGHLPFKAVIHAVGPTMGEGDEQHKIEQAVSRSLLLCEANDWHSIAFPAISTGFFNVPIEICAQAFFRAITHFWDARQESAVEKILICLTNDNFRSFFDAFREDAIAEPAEKITPMTPKEAVGYIALNEEDLTEIDDEISDWFK
;
A
#
# COMPACT_ATOMS: atom_id res chain seq x y z
N MET A 1 -24.45 -5.23 3.83
CA MET A 1 -24.18 -5.70 2.44
C MET A 1 -24.19 -4.45 1.57
N SER A 2 -23.04 -3.79 1.45
CA SER A 2 -22.84 -2.69 0.51
C SER A 2 -22.63 -3.33 -0.86
N SER A 3 -23.54 -3.11 -1.79
CA SER A 3 -23.43 -3.59 -3.16
C SER A 3 -22.28 -2.85 -3.83
N ILE A 4 -21.18 -3.54 -4.10
CA ILE A 4 -20.17 -3.10 -5.07
C ILE A 4 -20.94 -2.89 -6.38
N ASP A 5 -20.97 -1.66 -6.87
CA ASP A 5 -21.71 -1.33 -8.09
C ASP A 5 -21.04 -2.07 -9.26
N ASN A 6 -21.72 -3.07 -9.79
CA ASN A 6 -21.22 -4.09 -10.74
C ASN A 6 -20.72 -3.51 -12.09
N LYS A 7 -20.68 -2.18 -12.23
CA LYS A 7 -20.32 -1.49 -13.48
C LYS A 7 -18.86 -1.02 -13.58
N THR A 8 -18.12 -1.00 -12.45
CA THR A 8 -16.77 -0.42 -12.42
C THR A 8 -15.80 -1.24 -11.55
N SER A 9 -16.04 -2.53 -11.41
CA SER A 9 -15.13 -3.44 -10.67
C SER A 9 -14.89 -4.70 -11.45
N MET A 10 -13.65 -5.22 -11.35
CA MET A 10 -13.22 -6.49 -11.94
C MET A 10 -12.62 -7.37 -10.86
N GLN A 11 -12.91 -8.67 -10.94
CA GLN A 11 -12.36 -9.70 -10.07
C GLN A 11 -11.47 -10.63 -10.88
N PHE A 12 -10.32 -10.95 -10.33
CA PHE A 12 -9.41 -11.97 -10.82
C PHE A 12 -9.24 -13.01 -9.73
N LEU A 13 -9.30 -14.28 -10.12
CA LEU A 13 -9.02 -15.41 -9.23
C LEU A 13 -7.61 -15.92 -9.50
N TYR A 14 -6.86 -16.15 -8.44
CA TYR A 14 -5.54 -16.77 -8.48
C TYR A 14 -5.54 -17.97 -7.51
N GLY A 15 -5.96 -19.15 -8.02
CA GLY A 15 -6.36 -20.27 -7.17
C GLY A 15 -7.59 -19.90 -6.34
N ASP A 16 -7.47 -20.02 -5.00
CA ASP A 16 -8.54 -19.67 -4.06
C ASP A 16 -8.45 -18.19 -3.58
N ARG A 17 -7.51 -17.40 -4.13
CA ARG A 17 -7.25 -16.02 -3.75
C ARG A 17 -7.95 -15.05 -4.66
N GLU A 18 -8.32 -13.89 -4.11
CA GLU A 18 -9.11 -12.88 -4.78
C GLU A 18 -8.33 -11.58 -4.99
N LEU A 19 -8.21 -11.15 -6.23
CA LEU A 19 -7.78 -9.81 -6.58
C LEU A 19 -8.96 -9.04 -7.15
N TRP A 20 -9.31 -7.96 -6.48
CA TRP A 20 -10.35 -7.04 -6.94
C TRP A 20 -9.72 -5.71 -7.34
N MET A 21 -10.17 -5.15 -8.44
CA MET A 21 -9.89 -3.76 -8.78
C MET A 21 -11.16 -3.03 -9.18
N GLY A 22 -11.29 -1.79 -8.74
CA GLY A 22 -12.50 -1.03 -9.01
C GLY A 22 -12.43 0.41 -8.55
N VAL A 23 -13.44 1.17 -8.94
CA VAL A 23 -13.64 2.55 -8.48
C VAL A 23 -14.28 2.49 -7.09
N ASN A 24 -13.45 2.58 -6.06
CA ASN A 24 -13.85 2.46 -4.67
C ASN A 24 -13.13 3.50 -3.80
N ASP A 25 -13.79 3.91 -2.72
CA ASP A 25 -13.13 4.69 -1.66
C ASP A 25 -12.33 3.74 -0.76
N LEU A 26 -11.01 3.98 -0.66
CA LEU A 26 -10.11 3.19 0.17
C LEU A 26 -10.55 3.16 1.65
N LEU A 27 -11.08 4.28 2.16
CA LEU A 27 -11.49 4.41 3.57
C LEU A 27 -12.75 3.61 3.93
N THR A 28 -13.47 3.11 2.93
CA THR A 28 -14.65 2.26 3.11
C THR A 28 -14.45 0.83 2.62
N ALA A 29 -13.21 0.44 2.31
CA ALA A 29 -12.88 -0.88 1.82
C ALA A 29 -13.15 -1.96 2.89
N GLU A 30 -13.76 -3.06 2.49
CA GLU A 30 -14.03 -4.21 3.38
C GLU A 30 -12.81 -5.14 3.42
N VAL A 31 -11.75 -4.68 4.12
CA VAL A 31 -10.46 -5.36 4.30
C VAL A 31 -9.93 -5.13 5.71
N GLU A 32 -8.93 -5.90 6.11
CA GLU A 32 -8.30 -5.77 7.43
C GLU A 32 -7.33 -4.60 7.52
N VAL A 33 -6.59 -4.32 6.44
CA VAL A 33 -5.61 -3.22 6.41
C VAL A 33 -5.69 -2.44 5.11
N ILE A 34 -5.33 -1.16 5.18
CA ILE A 34 -5.25 -0.27 4.02
C ILE A 34 -3.84 0.25 3.81
N VAL A 35 -3.52 0.61 2.57
CA VAL A 35 -2.23 1.19 2.21
C VAL A 35 -2.35 2.68 1.98
N ASN A 36 -1.52 3.44 2.68
CA ASN A 36 -1.31 4.86 2.45
C ASN A 36 -0.17 5.06 1.44
N PRO A 37 -0.39 5.80 0.34
CA PRO A 37 0.69 6.19 -0.57
C PRO A 37 1.53 7.29 0.08
N ALA A 38 2.64 6.89 0.70
CA ALA A 38 3.46 7.73 1.55
C ALA A 38 4.65 8.36 0.81
N ASN A 39 5.20 9.43 1.38
CA ASN A 39 6.51 9.95 1.07
C ASN A 39 7.55 9.46 2.09
N SER A 40 8.84 9.69 1.80
CA SER A 40 9.97 9.25 2.61
C SER A 40 10.01 9.80 4.04
N GLU A 41 9.33 10.90 4.29
CA GLU A 41 9.26 11.56 5.60
C GLU A 41 7.95 11.26 6.35
N LEU A 42 7.09 10.39 5.79
CA LEU A 42 5.75 10.08 6.28
C LEU A 42 4.90 11.34 6.59
N ARG A 43 5.13 12.43 5.86
CA ARG A 43 4.31 13.64 5.95
C ARG A 43 3.04 13.45 5.14
N HIS A 44 1.91 13.39 5.83
CA HIS A 44 0.61 13.15 5.22
C HIS A 44 -0.08 14.47 4.82
N SER A 45 0.64 15.34 4.09
CA SER A 45 0.23 16.74 3.86
C SER A 45 -0.69 16.97 2.66
N GLY A 46 -1.04 15.94 1.90
CA GLY A 46 -1.87 16.12 0.71
C GLY A 46 -2.53 14.86 0.17
N GLY A 47 -3.50 15.04 -0.70
CA GLY A 47 -4.18 13.97 -1.42
C GLY A 47 -4.85 12.93 -0.51
N LEU A 48 -4.67 11.66 -0.85
CA LEU A 48 -5.23 10.54 -0.09
C LEU A 48 -4.57 10.41 1.29
N ALA A 49 -3.26 10.67 1.40
CA ALA A 49 -2.55 10.59 2.67
C ALA A 49 -3.12 11.56 3.73
N ALA A 50 -3.45 12.78 3.34
CA ALA A 50 -4.10 13.74 4.25
C ALA A 50 -5.51 13.29 4.67
N LYS A 51 -6.26 12.66 3.78
CA LYS A 51 -7.59 12.10 4.11
C LYS A 51 -7.50 10.95 5.09
N ILE A 52 -6.51 10.06 4.90
CA ILE A 52 -6.24 8.95 5.83
C ILE A 52 -5.87 9.50 7.20
N LEU A 53 -4.92 10.44 7.27
CA LEU A 53 -4.51 11.07 8.52
C LEU A 53 -5.69 11.74 9.23
N ALA A 54 -6.48 12.55 8.53
CA ALA A 54 -7.65 13.23 9.10
C ALA A 54 -8.69 12.26 9.68
N ALA A 55 -8.85 11.09 9.07
CA ALA A 55 -9.77 10.07 9.54
C ALA A 55 -9.20 9.19 10.66
N ALA A 56 -7.89 8.91 10.63
CA ALA A 56 -7.19 8.10 11.63
C ALA A 56 -6.91 8.86 12.93
N GLY A 57 -6.59 10.17 12.83
CA GLY A 57 -6.31 11.03 13.98
C GLY A 57 -4.86 10.99 14.46
N ASP A 58 -4.64 11.56 15.66
CA ASP A 58 -3.32 11.90 16.20
C ASP A 58 -2.42 10.69 16.47
N GLU A 59 -3.00 9.55 16.77
CA GLU A 59 -2.23 8.34 17.08
C GLU A 59 -1.42 7.85 15.86
N LEU A 60 -2.02 7.87 14.65
CA LEU A 60 -1.31 7.58 13.42
C LEU A 60 -0.18 8.59 13.18
N ALA A 61 -0.45 9.89 13.40
CA ALA A 61 0.55 10.94 13.26
C ALA A 61 1.73 10.72 14.21
N SER A 62 1.46 10.43 15.48
CA SER A 62 2.48 10.19 16.51
C SER A 62 3.40 9.03 16.14
N GLN A 63 2.84 7.90 15.73
CA GLN A 63 3.63 6.74 15.29
C GLN A 63 4.43 7.03 14.02
N SER A 64 3.87 7.80 13.07
CA SER A 64 4.62 8.23 11.88
C SER A 64 5.84 9.08 12.23
N VAL A 65 5.70 10.05 13.14
CA VAL A 65 6.82 10.86 13.64
C VAL A 65 7.88 10.00 14.31
N GLN A 66 7.45 9.04 15.14
CA GLN A 66 8.36 8.14 15.85
C GLN A 66 9.16 7.27 14.87
N LEU A 67 8.51 6.70 13.83
CA LEU A 67 9.20 5.98 12.76
C LEU A 67 10.28 6.84 12.08
N ILE A 68 9.97 8.12 11.79
CA ILE A 68 10.95 9.01 11.17
C ILE A 68 12.07 9.41 12.12
N ARG A 69 11.83 9.55 13.41
CA ARG A 69 12.89 9.77 14.41
C ARG A 69 13.86 8.58 14.48
N GLU A 70 13.35 7.35 14.37
CA GLU A 70 14.17 6.15 14.42
C GLU A 70 14.95 5.92 13.13
N TYR A 71 14.30 6.04 11.98
CA TYR A 71 14.88 5.69 10.67
C TYR A 71 15.39 6.88 9.86
N GLN A 72 15.12 8.11 10.30
CA GLN A 72 15.42 9.40 9.64
C GLN A 72 14.62 9.60 8.34
N SER A 73 14.52 8.60 7.50
CA SER A 73 13.70 8.60 6.28
C SER A 73 13.39 7.16 5.87
N ILE A 74 12.28 6.97 5.20
CA ILE A 74 11.90 5.69 4.61
C ILE A 74 12.18 5.75 3.11
N GLU A 75 13.02 4.88 2.59
CA GLU A 75 13.41 4.89 1.18
C GLU A 75 12.26 4.48 0.25
N SER A 76 12.28 5.00 -0.99
CA SER A 76 11.35 4.58 -2.04
C SER A 76 11.47 3.07 -2.29
N GLY A 77 10.34 2.38 -2.36
CA GLY A 77 10.26 0.92 -2.44
C GLY A 77 10.09 0.25 -1.08
N MET A 78 10.18 0.99 0.04
CA MET A 78 9.96 0.46 1.39
C MET A 78 8.49 0.61 1.81
N ALA A 79 8.10 -0.21 2.81
CA ALA A 79 6.81 -0.10 3.47
C ALA A 79 6.98 -0.28 4.98
N VAL A 80 6.25 0.51 5.75
CA VAL A 80 6.15 0.43 7.21
C VAL A 80 4.68 0.49 7.60
N TYR A 81 4.32 0.22 8.85
CA TYR A 81 2.93 0.37 9.29
C TYR A 81 2.81 1.10 10.62
N THR A 82 1.64 1.67 10.83
CA THR A 82 1.20 2.30 12.08
C THR A 82 -0.15 1.75 12.50
N THR A 83 -0.62 2.13 13.68
CA THR A 83 -2.03 1.97 14.03
C THR A 83 -2.93 2.62 12.98
N ALA A 84 -4.15 2.13 12.87
CA ALA A 84 -5.19 2.77 12.07
C ALA A 84 -5.93 3.91 12.83
N GLY A 85 -5.60 4.13 14.09
CA GLY A 85 -6.27 5.13 14.94
C GLY A 85 -7.78 4.91 14.99
N HIS A 86 -8.55 5.91 14.59
CA HIS A 86 -10.02 5.84 14.58
C HIS A 86 -10.62 5.10 13.38
N LEU A 87 -9.81 4.70 12.40
CA LEU A 87 -10.29 3.96 11.23
C LEU A 87 -10.62 2.50 11.61
N PRO A 88 -11.59 1.86 10.94
CA PRO A 88 -12.03 0.50 11.25
C PRO A 88 -11.10 -0.58 10.67
N PHE A 89 -9.80 -0.34 10.63
CA PHE A 89 -8.79 -1.25 10.13
C PHE A 89 -7.86 -1.70 11.25
N LYS A 90 -7.17 -2.82 11.06
CA LYS A 90 -6.15 -3.29 12.01
C LYS A 90 -4.90 -2.40 12.00
N ALA A 91 -4.52 -1.89 10.83
CA ALA A 91 -3.36 -1.03 10.63
C ALA A 91 -3.47 -0.21 9.34
N VAL A 92 -2.63 0.83 9.23
CA VAL A 92 -2.33 1.53 7.98
C VAL A 92 -0.88 1.24 7.59
N ILE A 93 -0.69 0.63 6.41
CA ILE A 93 0.63 0.40 5.84
C ILE A 93 1.01 1.62 4.99
N HIS A 94 2.14 2.23 5.29
CA HIS A 94 2.69 3.37 4.55
C HIS A 94 3.67 2.84 3.51
N ALA A 95 3.23 2.75 2.25
CA ALA A 95 4.06 2.30 1.14
C ALA A 95 4.70 3.52 0.47
N VAL A 96 6.02 3.63 0.54
CA VAL A 96 6.77 4.74 -0.04
C VAL A 96 7.09 4.45 -1.49
N GLY A 97 6.32 5.06 -2.38
CA GLY A 97 6.57 4.96 -3.81
C GLY A 97 7.55 6.02 -4.33
N PRO A 98 8.13 5.81 -5.51
CA PRO A 98 9.05 6.76 -6.14
C PRO A 98 8.31 7.96 -6.74
N THR A 99 9.06 9.06 -6.93
CA THR A 99 8.66 10.19 -7.76
C THR A 99 9.12 9.96 -9.20
N MET A 100 8.36 10.38 -10.19
CA MET A 100 8.76 10.28 -11.60
C MET A 100 10.09 11.01 -11.84
N GLY A 101 11.04 10.31 -12.48
CA GLY A 101 12.40 10.79 -12.72
C GLY A 101 13.41 10.43 -11.63
N GLU A 102 12.99 9.74 -10.57
CA GLU A 102 13.89 9.21 -9.54
C GLU A 102 14.72 8.00 -10.04
N GLY A 103 14.24 7.33 -11.07
CA GLY A 103 14.82 6.11 -11.66
C GLY A 103 14.27 4.83 -11.03
N ASP A 104 14.18 3.80 -11.86
CA ASP A 104 13.67 2.47 -11.48
C ASP A 104 12.26 2.50 -10.86
N GLU A 105 11.42 3.42 -11.32
CA GLU A 105 10.10 3.68 -10.74
C GLU A 105 9.24 2.42 -10.67
N GLN A 106 9.20 1.63 -11.74
CA GLN A 106 8.44 0.39 -11.76
C GLN A 106 8.92 -0.58 -10.67
N HIS A 107 10.22 -0.82 -10.60
CA HIS A 107 10.81 -1.72 -9.62
C HIS A 107 10.59 -1.26 -8.18
N LYS A 108 10.71 0.05 -7.91
CA LYS A 108 10.43 0.61 -6.58
C LYS A 108 8.95 0.46 -6.18
N ILE A 109 8.01 0.62 -7.12
CA ILE A 109 6.59 0.34 -6.84
C ILE A 109 6.38 -1.15 -6.58
N GLU A 110 6.97 -2.04 -7.38
CA GLU A 110 6.93 -3.50 -7.16
C GLU A 110 7.42 -3.85 -5.74
N GLN A 111 8.54 -3.25 -5.32
CA GLN A 111 9.08 -3.45 -3.96
C GLN A 111 8.12 -2.95 -2.88
N ALA A 112 7.56 -1.74 -3.02
CA ALA A 112 6.64 -1.18 -2.04
C ALA A 112 5.36 -2.04 -1.89
N VAL A 113 4.82 -2.54 -3.00
CA VAL A 113 3.67 -3.46 -2.98
C VAL A 113 4.04 -4.80 -2.35
N SER A 114 5.15 -5.41 -2.77
CA SER A 114 5.62 -6.69 -2.21
C SER A 114 5.88 -6.62 -0.71
N ARG A 115 6.53 -5.54 -0.23
CA ARG A 115 6.77 -5.32 1.20
C ARG A 115 5.48 -5.12 1.99
N SER A 116 4.49 -4.43 1.40
CA SER A 116 3.16 -4.31 2.02
C SER A 116 2.48 -5.67 2.20
N LEU A 117 2.58 -6.55 1.20
CA LEU A 117 2.05 -7.92 1.29
C LEU A 117 2.81 -8.76 2.32
N LEU A 118 4.14 -8.61 2.39
CA LEU A 118 4.96 -9.29 3.39
C LEU A 118 4.67 -8.82 4.83
N LEU A 119 4.36 -7.54 5.02
CA LEU A 119 3.89 -7.03 6.31
C LEU A 119 2.54 -7.65 6.69
N CYS A 120 1.61 -7.83 5.73
CA CYS A 120 0.37 -8.54 5.98
C CYS A 120 0.62 -9.98 6.42
N GLU A 121 1.45 -10.72 5.71
CA GLU A 121 1.79 -12.09 6.06
C GLU A 121 2.44 -12.19 7.44
N ALA A 122 3.39 -11.29 7.76
CA ALA A 122 4.08 -11.29 9.04
C ALA A 122 3.18 -11.00 10.24
N ASN A 123 2.06 -10.29 10.04
CA ASN A 123 1.09 -9.92 11.07
C ASN A 123 -0.22 -10.74 11.00
N ASP A 124 -0.27 -11.78 10.18
CA ASP A 124 -1.46 -12.62 10.00
C ASP A 124 -2.70 -11.82 9.59
N TRP A 125 -2.51 -10.86 8.66
CA TRP A 125 -3.59 -10.11 8.04
C TRP A 125 -3.96 -10.73 6.69
N HIS A 126 -5.23 -11.00 6.49
CA HIS A 126 -5.74 -11.79 5.38
C HIS A 126 -6.19 -10.95 4.18
N SER A 127 -6.43 -9.66 4.40
CA SER A 127 -6.96 -8.79 3.35
C SER A 127 -6.37 -7.38 3.41
N ILE A 128 -6.07 -6.82 2.23
CA ILE A 128 -5.42 -5.54 2.07
C ILE A 128 -6.02 -4.73 0.92
N ALA A 129 -6.14 -3.41 1.09
CA ALA A 129 -6.54 -2.52 0.00
C ALA A 129 -5.44 -1.51 -0.32
N PHE A 130 -5.16 -1.36 -1.61
CA PHE A 130 -4.17 -0.44 -2.17
C PHE A 130 -4.83 0.68 -2.97
N PRO A 131 -4.30 1.91 -2.91
CA PRO A 131 -4.49 2.91 -3.96
C PRO A 131 -3.46 2.70 -5.08
N ALA A 132 -3.61 3.39 -6.21
CA ALA A 132 -2.57 3.44 -7.25
C ALA A 132 -1.37 4.28 -6.76
N ILE A 133 -0.36 3.61 -6.21
CA ILE A 133 0.83 4.23 -5.60
C ILE A 133 1.58 5.08 -6.64
N SER A 134 2.10 6.25 -6.24
CA SER A 134 2.91 7.19 -7.04
C SER A 134 2.20 7.87 -8.22
N THR A 135 0.94 7.57 -8.52
CA THR A 135 0.24 8.13 -9.70
C THR A 135 -0.37 9.52 -9.48
N GLY A 136 -0.39 10.02 -8.25
CA GLY A 136 -0.86 11.35 -7.90
C GLY A 136 0.25 12.41 -7.98
N PHE A 137 0.62 13.02 -6.87
CA PHE A 137 1.67 14.05 -6.79
C PHE A 137 3.04 13.62 -7.34
N PHE A 138 3.34 12.32 -7.30
CA PHE A 138 4.60 11.76 -7.76
C PHE A 138 4.65 11.55 -9.27
N ASN A 139 3.52 11.72 -9.98
CA ASN A 139 3.39 11.73 -11.44
C ASN A 139 3.94 10.49 -12.18
N VAL A 140 4.06 9.34 -11.54
CA VAL A 140 4.39 8.10 -12.23
C VAL A 140 3.20 7.71 -13.13
N PRO A 141 3.42 7.36 -14.42
CA PRO A 141 2.38 6.90 -15.32
C PRO A 141 1.59 5.73 -14.74
N ILE A 142 0.27 5.75 -14.95
CA ILE A 142 -0.63 4.73 -14.41
C ILE A 142 -0.31 3.33 -14.93
N GLU A 143 0.19 3.24 -16.16
CA GLU A 143 0.58 2.00 -16.81
C GLU A 143 1.78 1.34 -16.09
N ILE A 144 2.79 2.14 -15.72
CA ILE A 144 3.94 1.66 -14.93
C ILE A 144 3.48 1.15 -13.57
N CYS A 145 2.58 1.89 -12.92
CA CYS A 145 2.01 1.47 -11.66
C CYS A 145 1.24 0.14 -11.79
N ALA A 146 0.41 -0.02 -12.83
CA ALA A 146 -0.37 -1.23 -13.07
C ALA A 146 0.52 -2.46 -13.30
N GLN A 147 1.56 -2.30 -14.12
CA GLN A 147 2.55 -3.36 -14.39
C GLN A 147 3.30 -3.77 -13.13
N ALA A 148 3.71 -2.79 -12.31
CA ALA A 148 4.36 -3.05 -11.03
C ALA A 148 3.46 -3.84 -10.08
N PHE A 149 2.19 -3.47 -9.97
CA PHE A 149 1.20 -4.18 -9.15
C PHE A 149 0.99 -5.62 -9.64
N PHE A 150 0.83 -5.82 -10.95
CA PHE A 150 0.67 -7.14 -11.53
C PHE A 150 1.83 -8.05 -11.12
N ARG A 151 3.07 -7.60 -11.37
CA ARG A 151 4.27 -8.37 -11.07
C ARG A 151 4.41 -8.65 -9.57
N ALA A 152 4.26 -7.63 -8.73
CA ALA A 152 4.39 -7.78 -7.28
C ALA A 152 3.39 -8.81 -6.71
N ILE A 153 2.13 -8.72 -7.12
CA ILE A 153 1.06 -9.60 -6.60
C ILE A 153 1.23 -11.03 -7.10
N THR A 154 1.47 -11.22 -8.39
CA THR A 154 1.65 -12.57 -8.95
C THR A 154 2.90 -13.25 -8.40
N HIS A 155 4.03 -12.54 -8.33
CA HIS A 155 5.26 -13.09 -7.74
C HIS A 155 5.09 -13.42 -6.25
N PHE A 156 4.39 -12.56 -5.49
CA PHE A 156 4.12 -12.82 -4.08
C PHE A 156 3.33 -14.12 -3.90
N TRP A 157 2.24 -14.29 -4.63
CA TRP A 157 1.41 -15.48 -4.52
C TRP A 157 2.06 -16.74 -5.09
N ASP A 158 2.86 -16.64 -6.16
CA ASP A 158 3.63 -17.76 -6.70
C ASP A 158 4.68 -18.28 -5.71
N ALA A 159 5.41 -17.34 -5.07
CA ALA A 159 6.45 -17.68 -4.13
C ALA A 159 5.92 -18.13 -2.76
N ARG A 160 4.65 -17.81 -2.43
CA ARG A 160 4.07 -17.96 -1.09
C ARG A 160 2.68 -18.59 -1.15
N GLN A 161 2.65 -19.86 -1.59
CA GLN A 161 1.40 -20.61 -1.77
C GLN A 161 0.62 -20.84 -0.46
N GLU A 162 1.31 -20.85 0.69
CA GLU A 162 0.74 -20.99 2.03
C GLU A 162 0.41 -19.64 2.71
N SER A 163 0.57 -18.51 2.00
CA SER A 163 0.33 -17.19 2.60
C SER A 163 -1.13 -16.99 2.98
N ALA A 164 -1.36 -16.42 4.16
CA ALA A 164 -2.68 -16.04 4.66
C ALA A 164 -3.31 -14.85 3.92
N VAL A 165 -2.56 -14.15 3.05
CA VAL A 165 -3.09 -13.03 2.26
C VAL A 165 -3.95 -13.56 1.12
N GLU A 166 -5.26 -13.61 1.36
CA GLU A 166 -6.25 -14.22 0.45
C GLU A 166 -6.96 -13.18 -0.43
N LYS A 167 -7.08 -11.93 0.06
CA LYS A 167 -7.84 -10.89 -0.64
C LYS A 167 -7.03 -9.61 -0.80
N ILE A 168 -6.86 -9.20 -2.04
CA ILE A 168 -6.25 -7.92 -2.41
C ILE A 168 -7.29 -7.07 -3.15
N LEU A 169 -7.45 -5.81 -2.73
CA LEU A 169 -8.33 -4.83 -3.38
C LEU A 169 -7.50 -3.66 -3.89
N ILE A 170 -7.65 -3.29 -5.15
CA ILE A 170 -7.05 -2.08 -5.73
C ILE A 170 -8.14 -1.04 -5.93
N CYS A 171 -8.07 0.04 -5.12
CA CYS A 171 -9.02 1.15 -5.15
C CYS A 171 -8.54 2.22 -6.12
N LEU A 172 -9.29 2.44 -7.19
CA LEU A 172 -8.97 3.37 -8.27
C LEU A 172 -9.97 4.52 -8.35
N THR A 173 -9.61 5.59 -9.04
CA THR A 173 -10.53 6.65 -9.44
C THR A 173 -11.16 6.32 -10.80
N ASN A 174 -12.27 7.01 -11.16
CA ASN A 174 -12.89 6.86 -12.48
C ASN A 174 -11.89 7.11 -13.62
N ASP A 175 -11.01 8.10 -13.46
CA ASP A 175 -10.05 8.50 -14.49
C ASP A 175 -8.95 7.46 -14.70
N ASN A 176 -8.57 6.73 -13.62
CA ASN A 176 -7.46 5.79 -13.64
C ASN A 176 -7.88 4.34 -13.91
N PHE A 177 -9.16 4.01 -13.68
CA PHE A 177 -9.61 2.61 -13.73
C PHE A 177 -9.32 1.96 -15.09
N ARG A 178 -9.67 2.62 -16.19
CA ARG A 178 -9.56 2.04 -17.52
C ARG A 178 -8.10 1.77 -17.89
N SER A 179 -7.24 2.77 -17.75
CA SER A 179 -5.81 2.65 -18.10
C SER A 179 -5.10 1.64 -17.21
N PHE A 180 -5.40 1.63 -15.91
CA PHE A 180 -4.85 0.64 -14.98
C PHE A 180 -5.28 -0.78 -15.36
N PHE A 181 -6.57 -0.98 -15.62
CA PHE A 181 -7.11 -2.28 -15.99
C PHE A 181 -6.52 -2.82 -17.31
N ASP A 182 -6.46 -1.97 -18.35
CA ASP A 182 -5.95 -2.38 -19.66
C ASP A 182 -4.46 -2.78 -19.55
N ALA A 183 -3.63 -1.99 -18.86
CA ALA A 183 -2.22 -2.31 -18.64
C ALA A 183 -2.02 -3.57 -17.78
N PHE A 184 -2.79 -3.71 -16.71
CA PHE A 184 -2.74 -4.90 -15.86
C PHE A 184 -3.10 -6.17 -16.64
N ARG A 185 -4.11 -6.10 -17.51
CA ARG A 185 -4.54 -7.22 -18.35
C ARG A 185 -3.53 -7.57 -19.43
N GLU A 186 -2.83 -6.60 -20.01
CA GLU A 186 -1.78 -6.84 -21.01
C GLU A 186 -0.66 -7.69 -20.43
N ASP A 187 -0.21 -7.40 -19.21
CA ASP A 187 0.80 -8.18 -18.50
C ASP A 187 0.28 -9.57 -18.09
N ALA A 188 -1.00 -9.71 -17.80
CA ALA A 188 -1.62 -11.01 -17.49
C ALA A 188 -1.68 -11.96 -18.69
N ILE A 189 -1.58 -11.43 -19.93
CA ILE A 189 -1.58 -12.20 -21.17
C ILE A 189 -0.14 -12.47 -21.65
N ALA A 190 0.81 -11.59 -21.31
CA ALA A 190 2.24 -11.77 -21.61
C ALA A 190 2.84 -12.87 -20.74
N GLU A 191 3.79 -13.65 -21.28
CA GLU A 191 4.42 -14.75 -20.56
C GLU A 191 5.05 -14.31 -19.21
N PRO A 192 5.14 -15.22 -18.21
CA PRO A 192 5.59 -14.88 -16.87
C PRO A 192 6.99 -14.26 -16.88
N ALA A 193 7.12 -13.11 -16.25
CA ALA A 193 8.38 -12.41 -16.07
C ALA A 193 9.43 -13.30 -15.37
N GLU A 194 10.72 -13.06 -15.67
CA GLU A 194 11.85 -13.74 -15.05
C GLU A 194 11.71 -13.76 -13.52
N LYS A 195 12.03 -14.90 -12.92
CA LYS A 195 11.93 -15.12 -11.47
C LYS A 195 12.69 -14.05 -10.70
N ILE A 196 11.97 -13.13 -10.07
CA ILE A 196 12.54 -12.27 -9.04
C ILE A 196 12.80 -13.13 -7.82
N THR A 197 13.99 -13.03 -7.24
CA THR A 197 14.33 -13.74 -6.01
C THR A 197 13.38 -13.30 -4.89
N PRO A 198 12.62 -14.20 -4.26
CA PRO A 198 11.70 -13.83 -3.21
C PRO A 198 12.45 -13.21 -2.04
N MET A 199 12.02 -12.01 -1.60
CA MET A 199 12.52 -11.42 -0.36
C MET A 199 12.13 -12.28 0.84
N THR A 200 13.05 -12.47 1.78
CA THR A 200 12.72 -13.13 3.03
C THR A 200 11.87 -12.21 3.92
N PRO A 201 11.02 -12.73 4.82
CA PRO A 201 10.27 -11.91 5.76
C PRO A 201 11.17 -10.97 6.58
N LYS A 202 12.41 -11.36 6.85
CA LYS A 202 13.40 -10.59 7.60
C LYS A 202 13.91 -9.36 6.83
N GLU A 203 13.99 -9.43 5.52
CA GLU A 203 14.35 -8.31 4.63
C GLU A 203 13.17 -7.33 4.41
N ALA A 204 11.94 -7.84 4.50
CA ALA A 204 10.73 -7.02 4.43
C ALA A 204 10.48 -6.25 5.73
N VAL A 205 10.80 -6.86 6.88
CA VAL A 205 10.58 -6.34 8.24
C VAL A 205 11.81 -5.55 8.73
N GLY A 206 12.50 -4.85 7.84
CA GLY A 206 13.57 -3.91 8.26
C GLY A 206 13.07 -2.78 9.18
N TYR A 207 11.75 -2.62 9.29
CA TYR A 207 11.08 -1.61 10.11
C TYR A 207 9.98 -2.29 10.94
N ILE A 208 10.21 -2.40 12.24
CA ILE A 208 9.28 -3.02 13.20
C ILE A 208 8.27 -1.97 13.67
N ALA A 209 7.03 -2.39 13.91
CA ALA A 209 6.04 -1.56 14.59
C ALA A 209 6.56 -1.10 15.97
N LEU A 210 6.34 0.16 16.28
CA LEU A 210 6.72 0.76 17.54
C LEU A 210 5.76 0.32 18.66
N ASN A 211 6.28 0.08 19.86
CA ASN A 211 5.50 -0.25 21.03
C ASN A 211 4.82 0.99 21.63
N GLU A 212 3.65 0.79 22.25
CA GLU A 212 2.82 1.87 22.84
C GLU A 212 3.53 2.70 23.93
N GLU A 213 4.61 2.19 24.55
CA GLU A 213 5.32 2.86 25.65
C GLU A 213 6.15 4.08 25.22
N ASP A 214 6.47 4.20 23.92
CA ASP A 214 7.34 5.28 23.40
C ASP A 214 6.59 6.56 22.98
N LEU A 215 5.25 6.59 23.11
CA LEU A 215 4.39 7.63 22.51
C LEU A 215 4.27 8.95 23.31
N THR A 216 4.85 9.05 24.50
CA THR A 216 4.54 10.13 25.46
C THR A 216 5.23 11.48 25.26
N GLU A 217 6.17 11.63 24.30
CA GLU A 217 6.96 12.87 24.13
C GLU A 217 6.70 13.68 22.82
N ILE A 218 5.63 13.34 22.08
CA ILE A 218 5.49 13.77 20.65
C ILE A 218 4.49 14.90 20.42
N ASP A 219 3.74 15.36 21.43
CA ASP A 219 2.57 16.23 21.26
C ASP A 219 2.84 17.59 20.58
N ASP A 220 4.02 18.15 20.68
CA ASP A 220 4.32 19.49 20.12
C ASP A 220 4.63 19.48 18.60
N GLU A 221 5.17 18.39 18.05
CA GLU A 221 5.47 18.29 16.62
C GLU A 221 4.25 17.97 15.74
N ILE A 222 3.24 17.34 16.32
CA ILE A 222 2.01 16.93 15.60
C ILE A 222 1.15 18.14 15.26
N SER A 223 1.17 19.19 16.06
CA SER A 223 0.32 20.37 15.86
C SER A 223 0.55 21.06 14.51
N ASP A 224 1.75 20.93 13.93
CA ASP A 224 2.10 21.52 12.63
C ASP A 224 1.61 20.68 11.42
N TRP A 225 1.23 19.42 11.63
CA TRP A 225 0.74 18.53 10.56
C TRP A 225 -0.73 18.75 10.21
N PHE A 226 -1.47 19.40 11.12
CA PHE A 226 -2.91 19.68 10.98
C PHE A 226 -3.20 21.14 10.57
N LYS A 227 -2.15 21.98 10.37
CA LYS A 227 -2.28 23.35 9.85
C LYS A 227 -2.10 23.39 8.34
#